data_1eff0cd19d9882d6e0d6683511797cd7
#
_entry.id   1eff0cd19d9882d6e0d6683511797cd7
#
_cell.length_a   1.000
_cell.length_b   1.000
_cell.length_c   1.000
_cell.angle_alpha   90.00
_cell.angle_beta   90.00
_cell.angle_gamma   90.00
#
_symmetry.space_group_name_H-M   'P 1'
#
loop_
_entity.id
_entity.type
_entity.pdbx_description
1 polymer ?
#
loop_
_entity_poly.entity_id
_entity_poly.type
_entity_poly.pdbx_seq_one_letter_code
_entity_poly.pdbx_strand_id
1 'polypeptide(L)'
;MTVDELVTRALADNLELRAARAEIDAARGRLRQAGLRPNPMLELAGQQNVAGPDNNVMVGVTVPLDLNGRKEGRVAVAEHELELKRAQIGDRERRLRAEVRLKAGEVLAAVRNLRFTEELLDVNRQAFNLIQERVRKGAAPPLEESLLLVEVNRLDASRRGLESRVQVLALQLRAMVGVEPQVPLSVQEDLSGAPEAPARDLGVERALQGRPDLSMARADLNVARARIQKEEAEGRWDASVNVGYQRQDTGFALNGLTDRGGTRPIQDVFHMVGGGVTITLPVRNRNQGNVAASKAEALAAERRLEFMRLIIRQEVEAAYTQERAARQSLEIYARGVREVARQNLDVVRQSYQLGRVPLLDVIAEQRRYIEIETGYTDSLKQVYDGAVEVERVIGSPAR
;
A
#
# COMPACT_ATOMS: atom_id res chain seq x y z
N MET A 1 -4.99 15.99 18.62
CA MET A 1 -5.83 15.13 17.74
C MET A 1 -5.88 13.74 18.35
N THR A 2 -7.04 13.09 18.30
CA THR A 2 -7.18 11.69 18.68
C THR A 2 -6.55 10.77 17.63
N VAL A 3 -6.28 9.51 17.96
CA VAL A 3 -5.73 8.53 16.99
C VAL A 3 -6.71 8.28 15.85
N ASP A 4 -8.02 8.27 16.12
CA ASP A 4 -9.04 8.09 15.10
C ASP A 4 -9.15 9.29 14.14
N GLU A 5 -8.96 10.52 14.63
CA GLU A 5 -8.83 11.70 13.78
C GLU A 5 -7.60 11.64 12.88
N LEU A 6 -6.47 11.14 13.39
CA LEU A 6 -5.25 10.92 12.60
C LEU A 6 -5.47 9.89 11.50
N VAL A 7 -6.13 8.78 11.80
CA VAL A 7 -6.49 7.75 10.82
C VAL A 7 -7.41 8.33 9.74
N THR A 8 -8.45 9.06 10.14
CA THR A 8 -9.39 9.69 9.20
C THR A 8 -8.67 10.65 8.27
N ARG A 9 -7.78 11.48 8.82
CA ARG A 9 -6.97 12.41 8.04
C ARG A 9 -6.00 11.69 7.11
N ALA A 10 -5.31 10.64 7.58
CA ALA A 10 -4.43 9.84 6.74
C ALA A 10 -5.17 9.22 5.54
N LEU A 11 -6.37 8.68 5.74
CA LEU A 11 -7.19 8.14 4.66
C LEU A 11 -7.65 9.21 3.65
N ALA A 12 -7.79 10.47 4.07
CA ALA A 12 -8.16 11.57 3.19
C ALA A 12 -6.95 12.17 2.46
N ASP A 13 -5.86 12.45 3.18
CA ASP A 13 -4.79 13.32 2.75
C ASP A 13 -3.48 12.60 2.40
N ASN A 14 -3.32 11.31 2.72
CA ASN A 14 -2.11 10.56 2.39
C ASN A 14 -1.87 10.55 0.88
N LEU A 15 -0.73 11.10 0.44
CA LEU A 15 -0.42 11.31 -0.97
C LEU A 15 -0.26 9.99 -1.74
N GLU A 16 0.26 8.96 -1.09
CA GLU A 16 0.43 7.63 -1.69
C GLU A 16 -0.92 6.94 -1.91
N LEU A 17 -1.85 7.09 -0.96
CA LEU A 17 -3.22 6.59 -1.13
C LEU A 17 -3.99 7.37 -2.20
N ARG A 18 -3.79 8.69 -2.28
CA ARG A 18 -4.37 9.52 -3.35
C ARG A 18 -3.82 9.12 -4.72
N ALA A 19 -2.52 8.85 -4.84
CA ALA A 19 -1.93 8.32 -6.07
C ALA A 19 -2.53 6.96 -6.44
N ALA A 20 -2.66 6.04 -5.47
CA ALA A 20 -3.29 4.74 -5.71
C ALA A 20 -4.76 4.88 -6.16
N ARG A 21 -5.52 5.81 -5.58
CA ARG A 21 -6.90 6.08 -6.02
C ARG A 21 -6.99 6.59 -7.46
N ALA A 22 -6.02 7.38 -7.92
CA ALA A 22 -5.94 7.81 -9.32
C ALA A 22 -5.73 6.62 -10.29
N GLU A 23 -5.15 5.50 -9.83
CA GLU A 23 -5.04 4.28 -10.63
C GLU A 23 -6.41 3.64 -10.94
N ILE A 24 -7.45 3.91 -10.16
CA ILE A 24 -8.82 3.51 -10.49
C ILE A 24 -9.29 4.22 -11.77
N ASP A 25 -9.01 5.51 -11.90
CA ASP A 25 -9.42 6.28 -13.07
C ASP A 25 -8.64 5.82 -14.32
N ALA A 26 -7.37 5.45 -14.15
CA ALA A 26 -6.61 4.80 -15.21
C ALA A 26 -7.22 3.44 -15.62
N ALA A 27 -7.66 2.62 -14.66
CA ALA A 27 -8.33 1.35 -14.94
C ALA A 27 -9.70 1.57 -15.61
N ARG A 28 -10.47 2.58 -15.21
CA ARG A 28 -11.70 3.00 -15.90
C ARG A 28 -11.44 3.43 -17.34
N GLY A 29 -10.34 4.16 -17.58
CA GLY A 29 -9.89 4.53 -18.91
C GLY A 29 -9.61 3.30 -19.78
N ARG A 30 -8.90 2.29 -19.22
CA ARG A 30 -8.64 1.02 -19.93
C ARG A 30 -9.93 0.23 -20.22
N LEU A 31 -10.87 0.19 -19.26
CA LEU A 31 -12.17 -0.43 -19.49
C LEU A 31 -12.93 0.25 -20.63
N ARG A 32 -12.95 1.58 -20.68
CA ARG A 32 -13.54 2.33 -21.79
C ARG A 32 -12.84 1.97 -23.11
N GLN A 33 -11.51 1.94 -23.15
CA GLN A 33 -10.72 1.59 -24.32
C GLN A 33 -11.00 0.15 -24.79
N ALA A 34 -11.13 -0.81 -23.86
CA ALA A 34 -11.45 -2.21 -24.19
C ALA A 34 -12.82 -2.35 -24.88
N GLY A 35 -13.76 -1.46 -24.58
CA GLY A 35 -15.08 -1.41 -25.19
C GLY A 35 -15.14 -0.78 -26.60
N LEU A 36 -14.06 -0.15 -27.05
CA LEU A 36 -14.02 0.46 -28.37
C LEU A 36 -13.77 -0.58 -29.47
N ARG A 37 -14.38 -0.36 -30.61
CA ARG A 37 -14.08 -1.12 -31.85
C ARG A 37 -12.79 -0.62 -32.45
N PRO A 38 -12.04 -1.44 -33.21
CA PRO A 38 -10.91 -0.98 -34.00
C PRO A 38 -11.34 0.09 -35.03
N ASN A 39 -10.45 1.03 -35.27
CA ASN A 39 -10.72 2.09 -36.24
C ASN A 39 -10.71 1.54 -37.67
N PRO A 40 -11.52 2.11 -38.59
CA PRO A 40 -11.36 1.90 -39.99
C PRO A 40 -9.97 2.31 -40.48
N MET A 41 -9.43 1.59 -41.45
CA MET A 41 -8.16 1.90 -42.11
C MET A 41 -8.43 2.47 -43.47
N LEU A 42 -7.85 3.63 -43.78
CA LEU A 42 -7.85 4.23 -45.11
C LEU A 42 -6.56 3.81 -45.83
N GLU A 43 -6.70 3.23 -47.01
CA GLU A 43 -5.60 2.83 -47.86
C GLU A 43 -5.56 3.73 -49.11
N LEU A 44 -4.42 4.31 -49.37
CA LEU A 44 -4.15 5.09 -50.59
C LEU A 44 -2.94 4.47 -51.27
N ALA A 45 -3.14 3.97 -52.46
CA ALA A 45 -2.05 3.39 -53.24
C ALA A 45 -2.03 3.99 -54.66
N GLY A 46 -0.84 4.22 -55.16
CA GLY A 46 -0.62 4.71 -56.53
C GLY A 46 0.50 3.90 -57.19
N GLN A 47 0.29 3.50 -58.41
CA GLN A 47 1.32 2.83 -59.23
C GLN A 47 1.39 3.55 -60.60
N GLN A 48 2.61 3.80 -61.04
CA GLN A 48 2.88 4.36 -62.35
C GLN A 48 3.85 3.44 -63.08
N ASN A 49 3.52 3.09 -64.33
CA ASN A 49 4.44 2.37 -65.19
C ASN A 49 5.53 3.33 -65.68
N VAL A 50 6.80 3.10 -65.34
CA VAL A 50 7.92 3.95 -65.73
C VAL A 50 8.23 3.85 -67.20
N ALA A 51 7.84 2.74 -67.87
CA ALA A 51 8.09 2.47 -69.28
C ALA A 51 6.85 2.66 -70.20
N GLY A 52 5.71 3.08 -69.62
CA GLY A 52 4.44 3.16 -70.36
C GLY A 52 3.46 4.18 -69.78
N PRO A 53 2.34 4.41 -70.40
CA PRO A 53 1.35 5.39 -70.01
C PRO A 53 0.42 4.89 -68.87
N ASP A 54 0.62 3.67 -68.37
CA ASP A 54 -0.27 3.05 -67.45
C ASP A 54 -0.09 3.69 -66.06
N ASN A 55 -1.20 4.06 -65.48
CA ASN A 55 -1.26 4.67 -64.16
C ASN A 55 -2.44 4.09 -63.37
N ASN A 56 -2.23 3.79 -62.11
CA ASN A 56 -3.26 3.24 -61.23
C ASN A 56 -3.29 4.00 -59.91
N VAL A 57 -4.44 4.47 -59.53
CA VAL A 57 -4.69 5.10 -58.22
C VAL A 57 -5.83 4.36 -57.55
N MET A 58 -5.59 3.90 -56.32
CA MET A 58 -6.56 3.19 -55.49
C MET A 58 -6.81 3.93 -54.18
N VAL A 59 -8.06 4.05 -53.80
CA VAL A 59 -8.51 4.53 -52.51
C VAL A 59 -9.40 3.46 -51.91
N GLY A 60 -9.04 2.93 -50.75
CA GLY A 60 -9.78 1.87 -50.07
C GLY A 60 -10.06 2.19 -48.61
N VAL A 61 -11.14 1.67 -48.07
CA VAL A 61 -11.46 1.68 -46.63
C VAL A 61 -11.70 0.26 -46.19
N THR A 62 -10.96 -0.15 -45.14
CA THR A 62 -11.11 -1.46 -44.49
C THR A 62 -11.63 -1.28 -43.07
N VAL A 63 -12.74 -1.94 -42.73
CA VAL A 63 -13.41 -1.90 -41.45
C VAL A 63 -13.28 -3.28 -40.79
N PRO A 64 -12.47 -3.43 -39.73
CA PRO A 64 -12.44 -4.66 -38.89
C PRO A 64 -13.78 -4.84 -38.18
N LEU A 65 -14.33 -6.05 -38.19
CA LEU A 65 -15.65 -6.33 -37.61
C LEU A 65 -15.58 -6.69 -36.13
N ASP A 66 -14.41 -7.14 -35.64
CA ASP A 66 -14.17 -7.52 -34.23
C ASP A 66 -15.22 -8.53 -33.71
N LEU A 67 -15.25 -9.69 -34.36
CA LEU A 67 -16.29 -10.71 -34.17
C LEU A 67 -15.92 -11.73 -33.10
N ASN A 68 -16.85 -12.68 -32.90
CA ASN A 68 -16.64 -13.90 -32.08
C ASN A 68 -16.28 -13.70 -30.60
N GLY A 69 -16.73 -12.60 -30.00
CA GLY A 69 -16.55 -12.37 -28.55
C GLY A 69 -15.21 -11.73 -28.19
N ARG A 70 -14.41 -11.25 -29.13
CA ARG A 70 -13.11 -10.61 -28.87
C ARG A 70 -13.28 -9.34 -28.03
N LYS A 71 -14.23 -8.47 -28.41
CA LYS A 71 -14.56 -7.27 -27.65
C LYS A 71 -15.04 -7.62 -26.24
N GLU A 72 -15.98 -8.55 -26.14
CA GLU A 72 -16.54 -9.03 -24.86
C GLU A 72 -15.43 -9.58 -23.96
N GLY A 73 -14.48 -10.34 -24.51
CA GLY A 73 -13.33 -10.86 -23.79
C GLY A 73 -12.41 -9.74 -23.27
N ARG A 74 -12.12 -8.73 -24.09
CA ARG A 74 -11.32 -7.56 -23.65
C ARG A 74 -12.03 -6.77 -22.56
N VAL A 75 -13.33 -6.55 -22.69
CA VAL A 75 -14.14 -5.84 -21.69
C VAL A 75 -14.19 -6.60 -20.38
N ALA A 76 -14.44 -7.92 -20.41
CA ALA A 76 -14.49 -8.74 -19.20
C ALA A 76 -13.16 -8.72 -18.45
N VAL A 77 -12.03 -8.82 -19.13
CA VAL A 77 -10.70 -8.68 -18.49
C VAL A 77 -10.56 -7.31 -17.83
N ALA A 78 -10.88 -6.23 -18.54
CA ALA A 78 -10.73 -4.86 -18.01
C ALA A 78 -11.69 -4.56 -16.84
N GLU A 79 -12.90 -5.15 -16.83
CA GLU A 79 -13.85 -5.06 -15.71
C GLU A 79 -13.27 -5.71 -14.44
N HIS A 80 -12.78 -6.94 -14.55
CA HIS A 80 -12.18 -7.62 -13.41
C HIS A 80 -10.84 -7.00 -12.98
N GLU A 81 -10.06 -6.42 -13.89
CA GLU A 81 -8.88 -5.62 -13.53
C GLU A 81 -9.27 -4.35 -12.74
N LEU A 82 -10.39 -3.71 -13.05
CA LEU A 82 -10.92 -2.59 -12.27
C LEU A 82 -11.36 -3.04 -10.86
N GLU A 83 -12.02 -4.19 -10.75
CA GLU A 83 -12.38 -4.79 -9.46
C GLU A 83 -11.14 -5.12 -8.61
N LEU A 84 -10.12 -5.70 -9.24
CA LEU A 84 -8.83 -5.99 -8.60
C LEU A 84 -8.18 -4.71 -8.06
N LYS A 85 -8.17 -3.62 -8.84
CA LYS A 85 -7.65 -2.32 -8.40
C LYS A 85 -8.41 -1.76 -7.20
N ARG A 86 -9.73 -1.86 -7.17
CA ARG A 86 -10.55 -1.46 -6.01
C ARG A 86 -10.21 -2.26 -4.76
N ALA A 87 -10.05 -3.58 -4.90
CA ALA A 87 -9.67 -4.44 -3.79
C ALA A 87 -8.26 -4.13 -3.26
N GLN A 88 -7.30 -3.82 -4.15
CA GLN A 88 -5.95 -3.38 -3.80
C GLN A 88 -5.96 -2.10 -2.95
N ILE A 89 -6.81 -1.14 -3.32
CA ILE A 89 -6.94 0.11 -2.55
C ILE A 89 -7.56 -0.14 -1.19
N GLY A 90 -8.59 -0.98 -1.11
CA GLY A 90 -9.17 -1.37 0.18
C GLY A 90 -8.16 -2.02 1.13
N ASP A 91 -7.26 -2.86 0.61
CA ASP A 91 -6.18 -3.44 1.42
C ASP A 91 -5.15 -2.38 1.85
N ARG A 92 -4.82 -1.44 0.98
CA ARG A 92 -3.93 -0.33 1.30
C ARG A 92 -4.52 0.58 2.38
N GLU A 93 -5.81 0.89 2.31
CA GLU A 93 -6.52 1.65 3.34
C GLU A 93 -6.51 0.93 4.69
N ARG A 94 -6.75 -0.39 4.70
CA ARG A 94 -6.67 -1.23 5.91
C ARG A 94 -5.28 -1.19 6.54
N ARG A 95 -4.23 -1.35 5.72
CA ARG A 95 -2.84 -1.30 6.19
C ARG A 95 -2.48 0.09 6.71
N LEU A 96 -2.81 1.14 5.98
CA LEU A 96 -2.53 2.52 6.39
C LEU A 96 -3.17 2.86 7.74
N ARG A 97 -4.41 2.40 8.00
CA ARG A 97 -5.05 2.55 9.32
C ARG A 97 -4.22 1.94 10.44
N ALA A 98 -3.79 0.69 10.27
CA ALA A 98 -2.97 0.00 11.25
C ALA A 98 -1.61 0.69 11.43
N GLU A 99 -0.94 1.07 10.36
CA GLU A 99 0.36 1.75 10.38
C GLU A 99 0.29 3.10 11.11
N VAL A 100 -0.76 3.91 10.87
CA VAL A 100 -0.97 5.19 11.58
C VAL A 100 -1.19 4.95 13.07
N ARG A 101 -2.00 3.97 13.45
CA ARG A 101 -2.24 3.62 14.86
C ARG A 101 -0.96 3.14 15.54
N LEU A 102 -0.23 2.21 14.91
CA LEU A 102 1.06 1.72 15.45
C LEU A 102 2.06 2.87 15.61
N LYS A 103 2.16 3.76 14.63
CA LYS A 103 3.04 4.92 14.70
C LYS A 103 2.61 5.90 15.80
N ALA A 104 1.31 6.11 15.99
CA ALA A 104 0.79 6.90 17.11
C ALA A 104 1.17 6.26 18.47
N GLY A 105 1.06 4.94 18.61
CA GLY A 105 1.50 4.20 19.78
C GLY A 105 3.00 4.38 20.07
N GLU A 106 3.85 4.40 19.04
CA GLU A 106 5.29 4.71 19.19
C GLU A 106 5.53 6.13 19.73
N VAL A 107 4.78 7.12 19.20
CA VAL A 107 4.86 8.51 19.69
C VAL A 107 4.44 8.60 21.14
N LEU A 108 3.32 7.98 21.51
CA LEU A 108 2.78 7.99 22.87
C LEU A 108 3.76 7.34 23.86
N ALA A 109 4.37 6.21 23.52
CA ALA A 109 5.38 5.54 24.33
C ALA A 109 6.63 6.42 24.54
N ALA A 110 7.11 7.05 23.45
CA ALA A 110 8.26 7.95 23.53
C ALA A 110 7.98 9.20 24.38
N VAL A 111 6.79 9.80 24.24
CA VAL A 111 6.36 10.94 25.06
C VAL A 111 6.25 10.57 26.53
N ARG A 112 5.72 9.37 26.85
CA ARG A 112 5.64 8.87 28.23
C ARG A 112 7.03 8.70 28.84
N ASN A 113 7.95 8.07 28.16
CA ASN A 113 9.33 7.89 28.61
C ASN A 113 10.06 9.23 28.77
N LEU A 114 9.81 10.18 27.87
CA LEU A 114 10.38 11.54 27.99
C LEU A 114 9.88 12.24 29.28
N ARG A 115 8.57 12.28 29.50
CA ARG A 115 7.98 12.89 30.72
C ARG A 115 8.54 12.27 31.99
N PHE A 116 8.58 10.95 32.03
CA PHE A 116 9.15 10.23 33.20
C PHE A 116 10.63 10.60 33.41
N THR A 117 11.43 10.72 32.36
CA THR A 117 12.84 11.12 32.46
C THR A 117 12.98 12.58 32.91
N GLU A 118 12.10 13.48 32.43
CA GLU A 118 12.07 14.89 32.89
C GLU A 118 11.75 15.01 34.37
N GLU A 119 10.73 14.30 34.88
CA GLU A 119 10.37 14.26 36.29
C GLU A 119 11.56 13.78 37.17
N LEU A 120 12.22 12.72 36.71
CA LEU A 120 13.41 12.21 37.42
C LEU A 120 14.58 13.18 37.39
N LEU A 121 14.81 13.83 36.26
CA LEU A 121 15.87 14.82 36.12
C LEU A 121 15.65 15.99 37.08
N ASP A 122 14.44 16.47 37.22
CA ASP A 122 14.10 17.57 38.14
C ASP A 122 14.32 17.16 39.61
N VAL A 123 13.90 15.95 39.99
CA VAL A 123 14.17 15.41 41.33
C VAL A 123 15.67 15.29 41.60
N ASN A 124 16.46 14.81 40.63
CA ASN A 124 17.91 14.67 40.81
C ASN A 124 18.63 16.01 40.84
N ARG A 125 18.17 17.02 40.08
CA ARG A 125 18.72 18.39 40.17
C ARG A 125 18.47 19.02 41.54
N GLN A 126 17.28 18.82 42.11
CA GLN A 126 16.99 19.27 43.47
C GLN A 126 17.89 18.57 44.52
N ALA A 127 18.06 17.27 44.39
CA ALA A 127 18.97 16.51 45.26
C ALA A 127 20.43 16.96 45.12
N PHE A 128 20.89 17.20 43.90
CA PHE A 128 22.25 17.73 43.63
C PHE A 128 22.47 19.07 44.34
N ASN A 129 21.55 20.02 44.17
CA ASN A 129 21.65 21.34 44.78
C ASN A 129 21.71 21.25 46.32
N LEU A 130 20.91 20.35 46.92
CA LEU A 130 20.93 20.12 48.36
C LEU A 130 22.28 19.53 48.85
N ILE A 131 22.79 18.52 48.15
CA ILE A 131 24.07 17.90 48.50
C ILE A 131 25.23 18.86 48.30
N GLN A 132 25.24 19.65 47.26
CA GLN A 132 26.25 20.70 47.01
C GLN A 132 26.32 21.70 48.19
N GLU A 133 25.19 22.14 48.73
CA GLU A 133 25.12 22.98 49.90
C GLU A 133 25.67 22.26 51.18
N ARG A 134 25.37 20.97 51.32
CA ARG A 134 25.89 20.18 52.47
C ARG A 134 27.39 19.97 52.37
N VAL A 135 27.94 19.71 51.20
CA VAL A 135 29.39 19.58 50.95
C VAL A 135 30.09 20.90 51.24
N ARG A 136 29.55 22.04 50.79
CA ARG A 136 30.10 23.39 51.06
C ARG A 136 30.14 23.69 52.54
N LYS A 137 29.19 23.19 53.35
CA LYS A 137 29.14 23.32 54.81
C LYS A 137 29.94 22.24 55.56
N GLY A 138 30.62 21.34 54.86
CA GLY A 138 31.35 20.22 55.42
C GLY A 138 30.47 19.11 56.02
N ALA A 139 29.17 19.08 55.66
CA ALA A 139 28.19 18.15 56.19
C ALA A 139 27.91 16.93 55.25
N ALA A 140 28.62 16.83 54.12
CA ALA A 140 28.60 15.68 53.24
C ALA A 140 29.96 15.51 52.52
N PRO A 141 30.33 14.28 52.11
CA PRO A 141 31.56 14.01 51.36
C PRO A 141 31.48 14.60 49.93
N PRO A 142 32.58 15.17 49.38
CA PRO A 142 32.61 15.65 47.97
C PRO A 142 32.27 14.59 46.93
N LEU A 143 32.49 13.32 47.25
CA LEU A 143 32.12 12.19 46.38
C LEU A 143 30.62 12.13 46.11
N GLU A 144 29.78 12.45 47.08
CA GLU A 144 28.30 12.44 46.89
C GLU A 144 27.86 13.51 45.88
N GLU A 145 28.45 14.69 45.90
CA GLU A 145 28.22 15.74 44.92
C GLU A 145 28.60 15.26 43.48
N SER A 146 29.78 14.66 43.34
CA SER A 146 30.27 14.14 42.07
C SER A 146 29.38 13.03 41.52
N LEU A 147 28.90 12.11 42.37
CA LEU A 147 28.01 11.02 41.99
C LEU A 147 26.66 11.56 41.45
N LEU A 148 26.06 12.55 42.14
CA LEU A 148 24.82 13.16 41.71
C LEU A 148 25.00 14.00 40.46
N LEU A 149 26.11 14.70 40.28
CA LEU A 149 26.41 15.43 39.04
C LEU A 149 26.48 14.49 37.83
N VAL A 150 27.15 13.34 37.99
CA VAL A 150 27.19 12.31 36.94
C VAL A 150 25.77 11.82 36.57
N GLU A 151 24.92 11.57 37.58
CA GLU A 151 23.56 11.07 37.36
C GLU A 151 22.65 12.13 36.68
N VAL A 152 22.74 13.40 37.12
CA VAL A 152 22.05 14.54 36.48
C VAL A 152 22.47 14.68 35.03
N ASN A 153 23.76 14.63 34.73
CA ASN A 153 24.24 14.73 33.32
C ASN A 153 23.82 13.55 32.46
N ARG A 154 23.80 12.33 33.04
CA ARG A 154 23.31 11.12 32.37
C ARG A 154 21.82 11.23 32.01
N LEU A 155 20.99 11.69 32.95
CA LEU A 155 19.57 11.90 32.74
C LEU A 155 19.30 13.02 31.74
N ASP A 156 20.07 14.14 31.77
CA ASP A 156 19.93 15.20 30.78
C ASP A 156 20.30 14.73 29.36
N ALA A 157 21.36 13.93 29.24
CA ALA A 157 21.71 13.30 27.96
C ALA A 157 20.60 12.34 27.45
N SER A 158 20.02 11.53 28.34
CA SER A 158 18.89 10.65 28.02
C SER A 158 17.65 11.44 27.58
N ARG A 159 17.31 12.52 28.30
CA ARG A 159 16.21 13.43 27.97
C ARG A 159 16.36 13.98 26.55
N ARG A 160 17.55 14.49 26.19
CA ARG A 160 17.81 15.02 24.82
C ARG A 160 17.65 13.95 23.75
N GLY A 161 18.11 12.72 24.01
CA GLY A 161 17.89 11.58 23.12
C GLY A 161 16.41 11.26 22.91
N LEU A 162 15.62 11.25 23.98
CA LEU A 162 14.18 11.01 23.93
C LEU A 162 13.43 12.15 23.24
N GLU A 163 13.80 13.44 23.47
CA GLU A 163 13.25 14.59 22.75
C GLU A 163 13.43 14.45 21.23
N SER A 164 14.67 14.12 20.82
CA SER A 164 14.97 13.88 19.40
C SER A 164 14.12 12.72 18.85
N ARG A 165 13.98 11.62 19.59
CA ARG A 165 13.15 10.48 19.21
C ARG A 165 11.68 10.87 19.02
N VAL A 166 11.10 11.62 19.95
CA VAL A 166 9.72 12.13 19.86
C VAL A 166 9.55 13.00 18.60
N GLN A 167 10.50 13.90 18.33
CA GLN A 167 10.47 14.76 17.13
C GLN A 167 10.51 13.93 15.85
N VAL A 168 11.42 12.95 15.75
CA VAL A 168 11.52 12.09 14.55
C VAL A 168 10.25 11.28 14.33
N LEU A 169 9.71 10.65 15.38
CA LEU A 169 8.46 9.89 15.29
C LEU A 169 7.27 10.78 14.90
N ALA A 170 7.20 12.00 15.44
CA ALA A 170 6.18 12.97 15.08
C ALA A 170 6.29 13.42 13.61
N LEU A 171 7.52 13.58 13.07
CA LEU A 171 7.73 13.86 11.65
C LEU A 171 7.27 12.69 10.76
N GLN A 172 7.57 11.45 11.14
CA GLN A 172 7.11 10.26 10.42
C GLN A 172 5.58 10.17 10.41
N LEU A 173 4.94 10.44 11.57
CA LEU A 173 3.48 10.45 11.66
C LEU A 173 2.86 11.54 10.78
N ARG A 174 3.45 12.77 10.75
CA ARG A 174 3.00 13.85 9.84
C ARG A 174 3.04 13.43 8.38
N ALA A 175 4.12 12.79 7.94
CA ALA A 175 4.24 12.29 6.57
C ALA A 175 3.15 11.27 6.24
N MET A 176 2.81 10.36 7.17
CA MET A 176 1.74 9.36 6.99
C MET A 176 0.36 9.99 6.88
N VAL A 177 0.09 11.06 7.64
CA VAL A 177 -1.20 11.77 7.61
C VAL A 177 -1.27 12.88 6.55
N GLY A 178 -0.25 13.01 5.70
CA GLY A 178 -0.22 13.99 4.61
C GLY A 178 -0.09 15.45 5.08
N VAL A 179 0.59 15.66 6.23
CA VAL A 179 0.79 16.99 6.83
C VAL A 179 2.24 17.43 6.65
N GLU A 180 2.44 18.70 6.32
CA GLU A 180 3.78 19.28 6.20
C GLU A 180 4.57 19.24 7.53
N PRO A 181 5.92 19.11 7.47
CA PRO A 181 6.77 18.98 8.66
C PRO A 181 6.64 20.11 9.68
N GLN A 182 6.30 21.33 9.24
CA GLN A 182 6.23 22.54 10.06
C GLN A 182 4.92 22.63 10.86
N VAL A 183 3.87 21.91 10.45
CA VAL A 183 2.56 21.98 11.11
C VAL A 183 2.64 21.25 12.45
N PRO A 184 2.27 21.90 13.57
CA PRO A 184 2.25 21.25 14.86
C PRO A 184 1.23 20.10 14.89
N LEU A 185 1.66 18.94 15.34
CA LEU A 185 0.81 17.76 15.49
C LEU A 185 1.11 17.15 16.86
N SER A 186 0.09 17.08 17.71
CA SER A 186 0.15 16.42 19.01
C SER A 186 -0.93 15.35 19.11
N VAL A 187 -0.58 14.19 19.64
CA VAL A 187 -1.51 13.10 19.93
C VAL A 187 -2.03 13.31 21.36
N GLN A 188 -3.37 13.37 21.53
CA GLN A 188 -4.04 13.69 22.81
C GLN A 188 -4.64 12.45 23.47
N GLU A 189 -3.95 11.32 23.39
CA GLU A 189 -4.38 10.07 24.01
C GLU A 189 -3.25 9.48 24.87
N ASP A 190 -3.58 8.47 25.69
CA ASP A 190 -2.61 7.68 26.44
C ASP A 190 -2.63 6.22 25.93
N LEU A 191 -1.53 5.51 26.10
CA LEU A 191 -1.40 4.08 25.76
C LEU A 191 -2.39 3.18 26.51
N SER A 192 -2.94 3.63 27.63
CA SER A 192 -3.99 2.92 28.37
C SER A 192 -5.32 2.84 27.64
N GLY A 193 -5.55 3.68 26.62
CA GLY A 193 -6.72 3.68 25.73
C GLY A 193 -6.62 2.68 24.56
N ALA A 194 -5.92 1.55 24.72
CA ALA A 194 -5.85 0.53 23.68
C ALA A 194 -7.25 0.08 23.27
N PRO A 195 -7.53 -0.06 21.95
CA PRO A 195 -8.82 -0.55 21.47
C PRO A 195 -9.11 -1.93 22.05
N GLU A 196 -10.36 -2.17 22.40
CA GLU A 196 -10.76 -3.48 22.89
C GLU A 196 -10.79 -4.48 21.74
N ALA A 197 -9.98 -5.52 21.84
CA ALA A 197 -9.92 -6.56 20.82
C ALA A 197 -11.26 -7.31 20.75
N PRO A 198 -11.84 -7.53 19.54
CA PRO A 198 -13.07 -8.32 19.38
C PRO A 198 -12.92 -9.75 19.91
N ALA A 199 -14.04 -10.39 20.25
CA ALA A 199 -14.02 -11.77 20.73
C ALA A 199 -13.41 -12.73 19.69
N ARG A 200 -12.53 -13.63 20.15
CA ARG A 200 -11.74 -14.55 19.31
C ARG A 200 -12.61 -15.46 18.45
N ASP A 201 -13.72 -15.97 18.98
CA ASP A 201 -14.53 -17.01 18.32
C ASP A 201 -15.11 -16.58 16.96
N LEU A 202 -15.27 -15.27 16.75
CA LEU A 202 -15.77 -14.71 15.49
C LEU A 202 -14.66 -14.12 14.62
N GLY A 203 -13.40 -14.08 15.10
CA GLY A 203 -12.32 -13.38 14.43
C GLY A 203 -11.97 -13.97 13.07
N VAL A 204 -11.79 -15.29 12.98
CA VAL A 204 -11.44 -15.97 11.73
C VAL A 204 -12.55 -15.84 10.69
N GLU A 205 -13.81 -16.02 11.09
CA GLU A 205 -14.96 -15.94 10.17
C GLU A 205 -15.10 -14.53 9.61
N ARG A 206 -15.04 -13.49 10.46
CA ARG A 206 -15.05 -12.08 10.04
C ARG A 206 -13.90 -11.75 9.10
N ALA A 207 -12.68 -12.24 9.39
CA ALA A 207 -11.52 -12.05 8.53
C ALA A 207 -11.74 -12.66 7.13
N LEU A 208 -12.26 -13.88 7.05
CA LEU A 208 -12.55 -14.56 5.78
C LEU A 208 -13.70 -13.92 4.98
N GLN A 209 -14.58 -13.17 5.64
CA GLN A 209 -15.67 -12.44 4.97
C GLN A 209 -15.27 -11.02 4.56
N GLY A 210 -14.52 -10.30 5.41
CA GLY A 210 -14.32 -8.86 5.30
C GLY A 210 -12.94 -8.39 4.83
N ARG A 211 -11.92 -9.26 4.77
CA ARG A 211 -10.57 -8.81 4.42
C ARG A 211 -10.42 -8.44 2.94
N PRO A 212 -9.93 -7.22 2.65
CA PRO A 212 -9.73 -6.76 1.28
C PRO A 212 -8.67 -7.56 0.51
N ASP A 213 -7.63 -8.07 1.15
CA ASP A 213 -6.60 -8.89 0.51
C ASP A 213 -7.13 -10.25 0.02
N LEU A 214 -8.12 -10.83 0.72
CA LEU A 214 -8.83 -12.00 0.21
C LEU A 214 -9.73 -11.64 -0.98
N SER A 215 -10.36 -10.46 -0.95
CA SER A 215 -11.13 -9.93 -2.08
C SER A 215 -10.23 -9.67 -3.28
N MET A 216 -9.00 -9.18 -3.06
CA MET A 216 -7.97 -9.01 -4.08
C MET A 216 -7.59 -10.36 -4.73
N ALA A 217 -7.35 -11.41 -3.93
CA ALA A 217 -7.04 -12.74 -4.46
C ALA A 217 -8.20 -13.35 -5.26
N ARG A 218 -9.46 -13.10 -4.86
CA ARG A 218 -10.65 -13.49 -5.62
C ARG A 218 -10.75 -12.73 -6.95
N ALA A 219 -10.51 -11.42 -6.93
CA ALA A 219 -10.52 -10.60 -8.13
C ALA A 219 -9.41 -11.00 -9.10
N ASP A 220 -8.20 -11.34 -8.62
CA ASP A 220 -7.10 -11.86 -9.45
C ASP A 220 -7.49 -13.16 -10.15
N LEU A 221 -8.14 -14.09 -9.44
CA LEU A 221 -8.69 -15.32 -10.06
C LEU A 221 -9.72 -14.99 -11.14
N ASN A 222 -10.59 -14.01 -10.92
CA ASN A 222 -11.60 -13.61 -11.92
C ASN A 222 -10.93 -12.98 -13.15
N VAL A 223 -9.91 -12.16 -12.99
CA VAL A 223 -9.07 -11.66 -14.11
C VAL A 223 -8.48 -12.82 -14.90
N ALA A 224 -7.86 -13.78 -14.21
CA ALA A 224 -7.25 -14.93 -14.87
C ALA A 224 -8.28 -15.78 -15.64
N ARG A 225 -9.48 -15.98 -15.11
CA ARG A 225 -10.58 -16.67 -15.80
C ARG A 225 -11.10 -15.88 -17.01
N ALA A 226 -11.24 -14.58 -16.90
CA ALA A 226 -11.61 -13.71 -18.01
C ALA A 226 -10.57 -13.75 -19.13
N ARG A 227 -9.26 -13.82 -18.79
CA ARG A 227 -8.18 -13.98 -19.78
C ARG A 227 -8.32 -15.27 -20.58
N ILE A 228 -8.73 -16.39 -19.98
CA ILE A 228 -9.00 -17.62 -20.73
C ILE A 228 -10.05 -17.37 -21.82
N GLN A 229 -11.17 -16.75 -21.45
CA GLN A 229 -12.25 -16.43 -22.39
C GLN A 229 -11.77 -15.50 -23.52
N LYS A 230 -10.97 -14.49 -23.18
CA LYS A 230 -10.37 -13.58 -24.16
C LYS A 230 -9.46 -14.35 -25.12
N GLU A 231 -8.54 -15.16 -24.64
CA GLU A 231 -7.61 -15.90 -25.48
C GLU A 231 -8.31 -16.99 -26.33
N GLU A 232 -9.39 -17.58 -25.85
CA GLU A 232 -10.25 -18.47 -26.63
C GLU A 232 -11.00 -17.72 -27.75
N ALA A 233 -11.43 -16.46 -27.50
CA ALA A 233 -12.05 -15.62 -28.51
C ALA A 233 -11.04 -15.17 -29.58
N GLU A 234 -9.81 -14.82 -29.18
CA GLU A 234 -8.71 -14.47 -30.11
C GLU A 234 -8.30 -15.64 -31.01
N GLY A 235 -8.50 -16.86 -30.56
CA GLY A 235 -8.28 -18.09 -31.34
C GLY A 235 -9.36 -18.39 -32.39
N ARG A 236 -10.45 -17.63 -32.46
CA ARG A 236 -11.54 -17.80 -33.42
C ARG A 236 -11.27 -16.99 -34.71
N TRP A 237 -12.00 -17.33 -35.80
CA TRP A 237 -11.91 -16.58 -37.03
C TRP A 237 -12.35 -15.11 -36.84
N ASP A 238 -11.81 -14.22 -37.69
CA ASP A 238 -12.19 -12.81 -37.71
C ASP A 238 -12.39 -12.35 -39.11
N ALA A 239 -13.09 -11.24 -39.30
CA ALA A 239 -13.39 -10.72 -40.61
C ALA A 239 -13.27 -9.18 -40.67
N SER A 240 -12.94 -8.69 -41.85
CA SER A 240 -12.99 -7.28 -42.16
C SER A 240 -13.77 -7.08 -43.48
N VAL A 241 -14.45 -5.96 -43.58
CA VAL A 241 -15.11 -5.52 -44.82
C VAL A 241 -14.24 -4.44 -45.44
N ASN A 242 -13.98 -4.56 -46.74
CA ASN A 242 -13.26 -3.55 -47.49
C ASN A 242 -14.11 -3.04 -48.67
N VAL A 243 -14.04 -1.74 -48.90
CA VAL A 243 -14.64 -1.06 -50.03
C VAL A 243 -13.57 -0.16 -50.64
N GLY A 244 -13.41 -0.22 -51.93
CA GLY A 244 -12.39 0.56 -52.63
C GLY A 244 -12.86 1.09 -53.99
N TYR A 245 -12.24 2.19 -54.37
CA TYR A 245 -12.32 2.76 -55.71
C TYR A 245 -10.93 2.74 -56.32
N GLN A 246 -10.88 2.32 -57.58
CA GLN A 246 -9.66 2.29 -58.38
C GLN A 246 -9.87 3.01 -59.69
N ARG A 247 -8.99 3.94 -60.01
CA ARG A 247 -8.85 4.51 -61.31
C ARG A 247 -7.61 3.92 -61.97
N GLN A 248 -7.79 3.34 -63.14
CA GLN A 248 -6.73 2.74 -63.94
C GLN A 248 -6.68 3.35 -65.30
N ASP A 249 -5.59 4.01 -65.63
CA ASP A 249 -5.30 4.49 -66.99
C ASP A 249 -4.50 3.39 -67.72
N THR A 250 -5.02 2.85 -68.78
CA THR A 250 -4.39 1.73 -69.47
C THR A 250 -4.09 2.13 -70.90
N GLY A 251 -2.83 1.95 -71.35
CA GLY A 251 -2.41 2.10 -72.71
C GLY A 251 -2.52 0.78 -73.44
N PHE A 252 -3.21 0.83 -74.61
CA PHE A 252 -3.27 -0.33 -75.48
C PHE A 252 -2.12 -0.31 -76.47
N ALA A 253 -1.56 -1.46 -76.88
CA ALA A 253 -0.54 -1.59 -77.91
C ALA A 253 -1.09 -1.36 -79.29
N LEU A 254 -2.02 -0.41 -79.46
CA LEU A 254 -2.70 -0.02 -80.66
C LEU A 254 -2.59 1.49 -80.89
N ASN A 255 -2.40 1.91 -82.16
CA ASN A 255 -2.40 3.32 -82.50
C ASN A 255 -3.69 3.67 -83.19
N GLY A 256 -4.40 4.70 -82.76
CA GLY A 256 -5.56 5.31 -83.41
C GLY A 256 -5.11 6.44 -84.30
N LEU A 257 -5.93 6.76 -85.33
CA LEU A 257 -5.77 7.93 -86.19
C LEU A 257 -6.39 9.16 -85.51
N THR A 258 -5.66 10.27 -85.50
CA THR A 258 -6.19 11.56 -85.10
C THR A 258 -6.90 12.25 -86.27
N ASP A 259 -7.80 13.22 -85.98
CA ASP A 259 -8.51 13.99 -86.94
C ASP A 259 -7.64 14.71 -87.99
N ARG A 260 -6.35 14.84 -87.72
CA ARG A 260 -5.32 15.45 -88.56
C ARG A 260 -4.45 14.42 -89.31
N GLY A 261 -4.82 13.13 -89.25
CA GLY A 261 -4.12 12.06 -89.94
C GLY A 261 -2.86 11.54 -89.25
N GLY A 262 -2.55 12.00 -88.06
CA GLY A 262 -1.46 11.47 -87.25
C GLY A 262 -1.88 10.26 -86.44
N THR A 263 -0.92 9.44 -85.95
CA THR A 263 -1.18 8.32 -85.05
C THR A 263 -0.88 8.67 -83.60
N ARG A 264 -1.73 8.25 -82.66
CA ARG A 264 -1.47 8.31 -81.24
C ARG A 264 -1.76 6.94 -80.54
N PRO A 265 -1.08 6.59 -79.47
CA PRO A 265 -1.44 5.43 -78.68
C PRO A 265 -2.88 5.54 -78.16
N ILE A 266 -3.64 4.45 -78.23
CA ILE A 266 -4.97 4.36 -77.64
C ILE A 266 -4.80 4.17 -76.13
N GLN A 267 -5.44 5.08 -75.41
CA GLN A 267 -5.47 5.03 -73.90
C GLN A 267 -6.93 5.11 -73.46
N ASP A 268 -7.28 4.38 -72.43
CA ASP A 268 -8.60 4.47 -71.83
C ASP A 268 -8.48 4.50 -70.29
N VAL A 269 -9.46 5.10 -69.62
CA VAL A 269 -9.54 5.30 -68.21
C VAL A 269 -10.70 4.47 -67.67
N PHE A 270 -10.34 3.50 -66.81
CA PHE A 270 -11.32 2.65 -66.20
C PHE A 270 -11.53 3.10 -64.72
N HIS A 271 -12.79 3.24 -64.33
CA HIS A 271 -13.23 3.54 -63.00
C HIS A 271 -13.88 2.30 -62.42
N MET A 272 -13.26 1.71 -61.41
CA MET A 272 -13.74 0.50 -60.78
C MET A 272 -14.10 0.76 -59.31
N VAL A 273 -15.27 0.29 -58.90
CA VAL A 273 -15.67 0.26 -57.50
C VAL A 273 -15.79 -1.21 -57.11
N GLY A 274 -15.10 -1.58 -56.07
CA GLY A 274 -15.10 -2.96 -55.56
C GLY A 274 -15.32 -3.02 -54.06
N GLY A 275 -15.81 -4.13 -53.61
CA GLY A 275 -15.92 -4.42 -52.20
C GLY A 275 -15.68 -5.90 -51.94
N GLY A 276 -15.21 -6.22 -50.77
CA GLY A 276 -14.92 -7.59 -50.39
C GLY A 276 -14.99 -7.82 -48.88
N VAL A 277 -14.93 -9.07 -48.51
CA VAL A 277 -14.80 -9.51 -47.15
C VAL A 277 -13.51 -10.33 -47.01
N THR A 278 -12.65 -9.94 -46.13
CA THR A 278 -11.44 -10.70 -45.77
C THR A 278 -11.71 -11.47 -44.51
N ILE A 279 -11.55 -12.80 -44.51
CA ILE A 279 -11.76 -13.68 -43.38
C ILE A 279 -10.41 -14.30 -42.98
N THR A 280 -9.99 -14.10 -41.75
CA THR A 280 -8.80 -14.75 -41.18
C THR A 280 -9.21 -16.07 -40.55
N LEU A 281 -8.77 -17.18 -41.13
CA LEU A 281 -9.11 -18.54 -40.70
C LEU A 281 -7.96 -19.09 -39.81
N PRO A 282 -8.18 -19.44 -38.53
CA PRO A 282 -7.18 -19.98 -37.63
C PRO A 282 -6.95 -21.47 -37.89
N VAL A 283 -6.33 -21.82 -39.03
CA VAL A 283 -6.09 -23.21 -39.42
C VAL A 283 -4.99 -23.86 -38.59
N ARG A 284 -3.85 -23.18 -38.44
CA ARG A 284 -2.66 -23.68 -37.73
C ARG A 284 -2.51 -23.04 -36.35
N ASN A 285 -2.61 -21.74 -36.27
CA ASN A 285 -2.56 -20.97 -35.02
C ASN A 285 -3.99 -20.67 -34.59
N ARG A 286 -4.43 -21.37 -33.56
CA ARG A 286 -5.72 -21.19 -32.87
C ARG A 286 -5.54 -20.57 -31.48
N ASN A 287 -4.45 -19.86 -31.27
CA ASN A 287 -4.07 -19.28 -30.00
C ASN A 287 -3.90 -20.32 -28.86
N GLN A 288 -3.67 -21.59 -29.22
CA GLN A 288 -3.65 -22.71 -28.27
C GLN A 288 -2.58 -22.57 -27.17
N GLY A 289 -1.45 -21.94 -27.47
CA GLY A 289 -0.39 -21.68 -26.53
C GLY A 289 -0.80 -20.69 -25.43
N ASN A 290 -1.40 -19.55 -25.84
CA ASN A 290 -1.88 -18.53 -24.89
C ASN A 290 -3.09 -19.05 -24.08
N VAL A 291 -3.99 -19.82 -24.68
CA VAL A 291 -5.09 -20.49 -23.97
C VAL A 291 -4.55 -21.44 -22.89
N ALA A 292 -3.53 -22.26 -23.24
CA ALA A 292 -2.91 -23.17 -22.27
C ALA A 292 -2.20 -22.38 -21.14
N ALA A 293 -1.47 -21.30 -21.47
CA ALA A 293 -0.85 -20.43 -20.50
C ALA A 293 -1.87 -19.79 -19.55
N SER A 294 -2.96 -19.22 -20.09
CA SER A 294 -4.02 -18.59 -19.30
C SER A 294 -4.73 -19.60 -18.39
N LYS A 295 -4.91 -20.85 -18.82
CA LYS A 295 -5.44 -21.94 -17.96
C LYS A 295 -4.50 -22.26 -16.80
N ALA A 296 -3.19 -22.31 -17.05
CA ALA A 296 -2.18 -22.53 -16.00
C ALA A 296 -2.12 -21.33 -15.01
N GLU A 297 -2.22 -20.10 -15.52
CA GLU A 297 -2.29 -18.87 -14.69
C GLU A 297 -3.53 -18.86 -13.80
N ALA A 298 -4.68 -19.28 -14.33
CA ALA A 298 -5.92 -19.39 -13.54
C ALA A 298 -5.81 -20.43 -12.43
N LEU A 299 -5.20 -21.59 -12.71
CA LEU A 299 -4.89 -22.60 -11.69
C LEU A 299 -3.94 -22.04 -10.62
N ALA A 300 -2.91 -21.31 -11.03
CA ALA A 300 -1.99 -20.67 -10.09
C ALA A 300 -2.70 -19.63 -9.20
N ALA A 301 -3.60 -18.82 -9.77
CA ALA A 301 -4.41 -17.84 -9.01
C ALA A 301 -5.36 -18.55 -8.02
N GLU A 302 -5.95 -19.70 -8.39
CA GLU A 302 -6.78 -20.51 -7.50
C GLU A 302 -5.98 -21.04 -6.30
N ARG A 303 -4.77 -21.55 -6.53
CA ARG A 303 -3.87 -22.01 -5.45
C ARG A 303 -3.43 -20.87 -4.56
N ARG A 304 -3.18 -19.66 -5.11
CA ARG A 304 -2.90 -18.46 -4.31
C ARG A 304 -4.09 -18.06 -3.43
N LEU A 305 -5.32 -18.17 -3.94
CA LEU A 305 -6.51 -17.90 -3.15
C LEU A 305 -6.68 -18.90 -1.99
N GLU A 306 -6.44 -20.20 -2.21
CA GLU A 306 -6.44 -21.22 -1.17
C GLU A 306 -5.36 -20.93 -0.12
N PHE A 307 -4.15 -20.62 -0.55
CA PHE A 307 -3.05 -20.26 0.34
C PHE A 307 -3.37 -19.01 1.16
N MET A 308 -3.96 -17.98 0.54
CA MET A 308 -4.36 -16.75 1.26
C MET A 308 -5.35 -17.04 2.39
N ARG A 309 -6.30 -17.94 2.18
CA ARG A 309 -7.23 -18.38 3.25
C ARG A 309 -6.52 -19.05 4.42
N LEU A 310 -5.47 -19.83 4.15
CA LEU A 310 -4.65 -20.45 5.18
C LEU A 310 -3.87 -19.39 5.97
N ILE A 311 -3.21 -18.47 5.27
CA ILE A 311 -2.45 -17.36 5.89
C ILE A 311 -3.35 -16.50 6.76
N ILE A 312 -4.56 -16.15 6.31
CA ILE A 312 -5.52 -15.37 7.10
C ILE A 312 -5.84 -16.06 8.44
N ARG A 313 -6.11 -17.36 8.41
CA ARG A 313 -6.37 -18.13 9.65
C ARG A 313 -5.17 -18.09 10.60
N GLN A 314 -3.97 -18.30 10.04
CA GLN A 314 -2.72 -18.26 10.83
C GLN A 314 -2.46 -16.86 11.43
N GLU A 315 -2.64 -15.79 10.64
CA GLU A 315 -2.43 -14.41 11.12
C GLU A 315 -3.40 -14.05 12.25
N VAL A 316 -4.67 -14.42 12.11
CA VAL A 316 -5.67 -14.17 13.16
C VAL A 316 -5.32 -14.90 14.45
N GLU A 317 -4.98 -16.18 14.40
CA GLU A 317 -4.57 -16.96 15.57
C GLU A 317 -3.30 -16.43 16.22
N ALA A 318 -2.31 -16.02 15.41
CA ALA A 318 -1.08 -15.44 15.89
C ALA A 318 -1.31 -14.09 16.60
N ALA A 319 -2.15 -13.22 16.03
CA ALA A 319 -2.47 -11.91 16.59
C ALA A 319 -3.15 -12.04 17.97
N TYR A 320 -4.14 -12.90 18.11
CA TYR A 320 -4.78 -13.15 19.41
C TYR A 320 -3.84 -13.78 20.43
N THR A 321 -2.93 -14.63 19.98
CA THR A 321 -1.94 -15.23 20.88
C THR A 321 -0.97 -14.19 21.41
N GLN A 322 -0.47 -13.30 20.54
CA GLN A 322 0.44 -12.21 20.90
C GLN A 322 -0.25 -11.18 21.81
N GLU A 323 -1.47 -10.77 21.48
CA GLU A 323 -2.25 -9.83 22.27
C GLU A 323 -2.51 -10.36 23.69
N ARG A 324 -2.88 -11.63 23.83
CA ARG A 324 -3.05 -12.28 25.14
C ARG A 324 -1.76 -12.30 25.95
N ALA A 325 -0.65 -12.68 25.33
CA ALA A 325 0.66 -12.69 25.98
C ALA A 325 1.07 -11.29 26.44
N ALA A 326 0.83 -10.26 25.61
CA ALA A 326 1.09 -8.87 25.95
C ALA A 326 0.26 -8.41 27.17
N ARG A 327 -1.03 -8.73 27.22
CA ARG A 327 -1.89 -8.43 28.39
C ARG A 327 -1.42 -9.12 29.67
N GLN A 328 -1.05 -10.39 29.59
CA GLN A 328 -0.51 -11.12 30.74
C GLN A 328 0.81 -10.50 31.23
N SER A 329 1.69 -10.12 30.31
CA SER A 329 2.94 -9.42 30.66
C SER A 329 2.66 -8.08 31.34
N LEU A 330 1.75 -7.28 30.79
CA LEU A 330 1.36 -6.00 31.38
C LEU A 330 0.81 -6.16 32.81
N GLU A 331 -0.02 -7.18 33.05
CA GLU A 331 -0.58 -7.45 34.36
C GLU A 331 0.53 -7.75 35.42
N ILE A 332 1.55 -8.53 35.05
CA ILE A 332 2.71 -8.81 35.88
C ILE A 332 3.47 -7.51 36.19
N TYR A 333 3.74 -6.68 35.17
CA TYR A 333 4.41 -5.40 35.37
C TYR A 333 3.60 -4.45 36.25
N ALA A 334 2.30 -4.33 36.03
CA ALA A 334 1.44 -3.38 36.73
C ALA A 334 1.27 -3.72 38.23
N ARG A 335 1.04 -5.00 38.54
CA ARG A 335 0.69 -5.43 39.92
C ARG A 335 1.87 -5.93 40.71
N GLY A 336 2.88 -6.51 40.06
CA GLY A 336 3.97 -7.20 40.78
C GLY A 336 5.30 -6.45 40.77
N VAL A 337 5.69 -5.88 39.63
CA VAL A 337 7.06 -5.39 39.46
C VAL A 337 7.16 -3.89 39.74
N ARG A 338 6.32 -3.08 39.12
CA ARG A 338 6.38 -1.61 39.20
C ARG A 338 6.14 -1.07 40.60
N GLU A 339 5.10 -1.54 41.26
CA GLU A 339 4.74 -1.08 42.62
C GLU A 339 5.81 -1.45 43.64
N VAL A 340 6.31 -2.70 43.58
CA VAL A 340 7.40 -3.15 44.48
C VAL A 340 8.68 -2.36 44.24
N ALA A 341 9.03 -2.08 42.97
CA ALA A 341 10.22 -1.30 42.65
C ALA A 341 10.13 0.15 43.17
N ARG A 342 8.94 0.75 43.09
CA ARG A 342 8.71 2.08 43.66
C ARG A 342 8.87 2.07 45.15
N GLN A 343 8.26 1.10 45.84
CA GLN A 343 8.39 0.94 47.29
C GLN A 343 9.85 0.72 47.71
N ASN A 344 10.61 -0.12 47.00
CA ASN A 344 12.02 -0.34 47.23
C ASN A 344 12.84 0.95 47.14
N LEU A 345 12.61 1.72 46.09
CA LEU A 345 13.27 3.02 45.91
C LEU A 345 12.96 3.98 47.06
N ASP A 346 11.70 4.04 47.52
CA ASP A 346 11.30 4.89 48.62
C ASP A 346 11.95 4.44 49.96
N VAL A 347 12.02 3.13 50.23
CA VAL A 347 12.69 2.56 51.41
C VAL A 347 14.18 2.87 51.39
N VAL A 348 14.85 2.70 50.25
CA VAL A 348 16.31 2.97 50.13
C VAL A 348 16.58 4.48 50.28
N ARG A 349 15.73 5.35 49.72
CA ARG A 349 15.82 6.82 49.93
C ARG A 349 15.67 7.22 51.38
N GLN A 350 14.69 6.67 52.12
CA GLN A 350 14.51 6.92 53.54
C GLN A 350 15.69 6.41 54.34
N SER A 351 16.22 5.23 54.02
CA SER A 351 17.39 4.65 54.70
C SER A 351 18.64 5.51 54.50
N TYR A 352 18.83 6.10 53.31
CA TYR A 352 19.89 7.08 53.05
C TYR A 352 19.74 8.35 53.92
N GLN A 353 18.52 8.89 53.98
CA GLN A 353 18.25 10.06 54.84
C GLN A 353 18.56 9.83 56.30
N LEU A 354 18.42 8.60 56.79
CA LEU A 354 18.76 8.16 58.13
C LEU A 354 20.24 7.77 58.27
N GLY A 355 21.05 7.92 57.22
CA GLY A 355 22.47 7.58 57.26
C GLY A 355 22.77 6.07 57.30
N ARG A 356 21.80 5.19 56.96
CA ARG A 356 21.94 3.73 57.06
C ARG A 356 22.51 3.07 55.81
N VAL A 357 22.37 3.70 54.66
CA VAL A 357 22.90 3.23 53.39
C VAL A 357 23.61 4.38 52.65
N PRO A 358 24.61 4.10 51.81
CA PRO A 358 25.29 5.13 51.00
C PRO A 358 24.43 5.63 49.87
N LEU A 359 24.71 6.83 49.36
CA LEU A 359 24.05 7.43 48.16
C LEU A 359 24.12 6.53 46.92
N LEU A 360 25.18 5.76 46.77
CA LEU A 360 25.37 4.83 45.65
C LEU A 360 24.23 3.80 45.55
N ASP A 361 23.71 3.30 46.67
CA ASP A 361 22.60 2.35 46.73
C ASP A 361 21.29 3.03 46.22
N VAL A 362 21.09 4.30 46.59
CA VAL A 362 19.93 5.09 46.05
C VAL A 362 20.02 5.23 44.53
N ILE A 363 21.20 5.54 44.02
CA ILE A 363 21.42 5.68 42.58
C ILE A 363 21.22 4.34 41.88
N ALA A 364 21.71 3.24 42.45
CA ALA A 364 21.53 1.90 41.87
C ALA A 364 20.05 1.49 41.81
N GLU A 365 19.29 1.70 42.88
CA GLU A 365 17.86 1.38 42.92
C GLU A 365 17.04 2.32 42.03
N GLN A 366 17.43 3.58 41.90
CA GLN A 366 16.81 4.51 40.98
C GLN A 366 17.01 4.07 39.51
N ARG A 367 18.19 3.59 39.12
CA ARG A 367 18.44 3.05 37.79
C ARG A 367 17.57 1.83 37.51
N ARG A 368 17.45 0.93 38.49
CA ARG A 368 16.56 -0.24 38.39
C ARG A 368 15.09 0.18 38.21
N TYR A 369 14.65 1.21 38.95
CA TYR A 369 13.29 1.74 38.79
C TYR A 369 13.06 2.35 37.40
N ILE A 370 14.05 3.04 36.81
CA ILE A 370 13.99 3.55 35.43
C ILE A 370 13.83 2.40 34.43
N GLU A 371 14.59 1.33 34.56
CA GLU A 371 14.49 0.15 33.70
C GLU A 371 13.08 -0.49 33.78
N ILE A 372 12.54 -0.59 34.98
CA ILE A 372 11.21 -1.15 35.21
C ILE A 372 10.10 -0.26 34.63
N GLU A 373 10.17 1.07 34.82
CA GLU A 373 9.18 2.00 34.22
C GLU A 373 9.26 2.00 32.69
N THR A 374 10.46 1.88 32.12
CA THR A 374 10.64 1.70 30.68
C THR A 374 10.01 0.39 30.20
N GLY A 375 10.29 -0.73 30.90
CA GLY A 375 9.69 -2.03 30.61
C GLY A 375 8.15 -2.04 30.73
N TYR A 376 7.62 -1.30 31.71
CA TYR A 376 6.17 -1.11 31.84
C TYR A 376 5.58 -0.33 30.66
N THR A 377 6.25 0.74 30.23
CA THR A 377 5.84 1.50 29.04
C THR A 377 5.86 0.64 27.78
N ASP A 378 6.91 -0.20 27.62
CA ASP A 378 7.02 -1.14 26.51
C ASP A 378 5.91 -2.21 26.55
N SER A 379 5.54 -2.69 27.75
CA SER A 379 4.42 -3.63 27.91
C SER A 379 3.07 -2.99 27.58
N LEU A 380 2.83 -1.73 27.96
CA LEU A 380 1.65 -0.96 27.54
C LEU A 380 1.59 -0.83 26.02
N LYS A 381 2.73 -0.49 25.39
CA LYS A 381 2.84 -0.40 23.93
C LYS A 381 2.58 -1.75 23.28
N GLN A 382 3.09 -2.86 23.79
CA GLN A 382 2.82 -4.19 23.24
C GLN A 382 1.34 -4.57 23.29
N VAL A 383 0.61 -4.21 24.36
CA VAL A 383 -0.84 -4.41 24.43
C VAL A 383 -1.56 -3.55 23.39
N TYR A 384 -1.17 -2.29 23.26
CA TYR A 384 -1.72 -1.39 22.27
C TYR A 384 -1.47 -1.92 20.84
N ASP A 385 -0.24 -2.28 20.50
CA ASP A 385 0.14 -2.83 19.21
C ASP A 385 -0.61 -4.15 18.91
N GLY A 386 -0.72 -5.03 19.92
CA GLY A 386 -1.47 -6.29 19.80
C GLY A 386 -2.95 -6.07 19.48
N ALA A 387 -3.59 -5.09 20.13
CA ALA A 387 -4.98 -4.74 19.85
C ALA A 387 -5.17 -4.18 18.42
N VAL A 388 -4.28 -3.29 17.97
CA VAL A 388 -4.26 -2.77 16.61
C VAL A 388 -4.04 -3.88 15.59
N GLU A 389 -3.14 -4.83 15.88
CA GLU A 389 -2.86 -5.97 15.00
C GLU A 389 -4.06 -6.90 14.88
N VAL A 390 -4.75 -7.21 15.99
CA VAL A 390 -6.01 -7.98 15.97
C VAL A 390 -7.04 -7.28 15.09
N GLU A 391 -7.22 -5.97 15.24
CA GLU A 391 -8.14 -5.20 14.40
C GLU A 391 -7.75 -5.28 12.90
N ARG A 392 -6.45 -5.15 12.60
CA ARG A 392 -5.91 -5.24 11.23
C ARG A 392 -6.19 -6.59 10.59
N VAL A 393 -5.94 -7.70 11.31
CA VAL A 393 -6.08 -9.05 10.74
C VAL A 393 -7.53 -9.51 10.62
N ILE A 394 -8.43 -8.99 11.42
CA ILE A 394 -9.87 -9.25 11.29
C ILE A 394 -10.48 -8.48 10.12
N GLY A 395 -9.88 -7.36 9.73
CA GLY A 395 -10.41 -6.54 8.64
C GLY A 395 -11.68 -5.79 9.04
N SER A 396 -11.75 -5.26 10.26
CA SER A 396 -12.91 -4.49 10.73
C SER A 396 -13.33 -3.43 9.73
N PRO A 397 -14.64 -3.31 9.40
CA PRO A 397 -15.13 -2.24 8.57
C PRO A 397 -14.88 -0.89 9.25
N ALA A 398 -14.68 0.15 8.46
CA ALA A 398 -14.63 1.51 8.94
C ALA A 398 -15.90 1.81 9.74
N ARG A 399 -15.74 2.17 11.01
CA ARG A 399 -16.79 2.91 11.73
C ARG A 399 -16.83 4.33 11.21
#